data_af884ce1cc1b0fb74f4628c6755b5430
#
_entry.id   af884ce1cc1b0fb74f4628c6755b5430
#
_cell.length_a   1.000
_cell.length_b   1.000
_cell.length_c   1.000
_cell.angle_alpha   90.00
_cell.angle_beta   90.00
_cell.angle_gamma   90.00
#
_symmetry.space_group_name_H-M   'P 1'
#
loop_
_entity.id
_entity.type
_entity.pdbx_description
1 polymer ?
#
loop_
_entity_poly.entity_id
_entity_poly.type
_entity_poly.pdbx_seq_one_letter_code
_entity_poly.pdbx_strand_id
1 'polypeptide(L)'
;MKNNSIKTVVATGIGAALFVVISLVINIPTFVPNTSIQLQYAVQALLSILFGPVVGFFVGFIGHALKDSIQYGPWWSWILASGVFGLVVGVAKSRLRIQEGIFEGKDILVFNVFQIVANIVSWGIIAPVLDIVIYSEPANKVFVQGLVAGIANSVTVAIAGTILLVVYARTQVKSGSLSKD
;
A
#
# COMPACT_ATOMS: atom_id res chain seq x y z
N MET A 1 -22.73 -2.11 14.32
CA MET A 1 -21.78 -3.12 13.78
C MET A 1 -21.97 -3.43 12.29
N LYS A 2 -23.19 -3.62 11.74
CA LYS A 2 -23.41 -3.92 10.31
C LYS A 2 -22.79 -2.90 9.31
N ASN A 3 -22.85 -1.59 9.59
CA ASN A 3 -22.34 -0.58 8.66
C ASN A 3 -20.81 -0.59 8.46
N ASN A 4 -20.04 -1.05 9.45
CA ASN A 4 -18.58 -1.10 9.31
C ASN A 4 -18.13 -2.26 8.42
N SER A 5 -18.82 -3.41 8.47
CA SER A 5 -18.51 -4.57 7.62
C SER A 5 -18.77 -4.28 6.14
N ILE A 6 -19.88 -3.60 5.81
CA ILE A 6 -20.20 -3.20 4.43
C ILE A 6 -19.14 -2.24 3.90
N LYS A 7 -18.77 -1.21 4.67
CA LYS A 7 -17.72 -0.26 4.28
C LYS A 7 -16.39 -0.97 4.02
N THR A 8 -16.01 -1.93 4.87
CA THR A 8 -14.79 -2.73 4.71
C THR A 8 -14.79 -3.50 3.40
N VAL A 9 -15.89 -4.23 3.10
CA VAL A 9 -16.00 -5.04 1.88
C VAL A 9 -15.97 -4.15 0.64
N VAL A 10 -16.74 -3.07 0.61
CA VAL A 10 -16.79 -2.13 -0.52
C VAL A 10 -15.43 -1.46 -0.75
N ALA A 11 -14.81 -0.96 0.32
CA ALA A 11 -13.48 -0.33 0.23
C ALA A 11 -12.41 -1.32 -0.26
N THR A 12 -12.48 -2.57 0.18
CA THR A 12 -11.57 -3.63 -0.29
C THR A 12 -11.79 -3.93 -1.77
N GLY A 13 -13.02 -4.12 -2.22
CA GLY A 13 -13.32 -4.43 -3.61
C GLY A 13 -12.92 -3.32 -4.57
N ILE A 14 -13.32 -2.08 -4.27
CA ILE A 14 -12.94 -0.90 -5.08
C ILE A 14 -11.42 -0.70 -5.03
N GLY A 15 -10.82 -0.83 -3.86
CA GLY A 15 -9.37 -0.67 -3.68
C GLY A 15 -8.57 -1.70 -4.46
N ALA A 16 -8.97 -2.97 -4.45
CA ALA A 16 -8.33 -4.02 -5.24
C ALA A 16 -8.45 -3.75 -6.74
N ALA A 17 -9.62 -3.31 -7.20
CA ALA A 17 -9.82 -2.93 -8.61
C ALA A 17 -8.92 -1.75 -9.01
N LEU A 18 -8.83 -0.69 -8.20
CA LEU A 18 -7.94 0.43 -8.43
C LEU A 18 -6.47 -0.01 -8.45
N PHE A 19 -6.07 -0.89 -7.52
CA PHE A 19 -4.72 -1.46 -7.50
C PHE A 19 -4.40 -2.14 -8.84
N VAL A 20 -5.30 -2.98 -9.35
CA VAL A 20 -5.13 -3.67 -10.65
C VAL A 20 -5.01 -2.66 -11.79
N VAL A 21 -5.97 -1.76 -11.92
CA VAL A 21 -5.98 -0.78 -13.03
C VAL A 21 -4.70 0.06 -13.04
N ILE A 22 -4.30 0.60 -11.89
CA ILE A 22 -3.09 1.43 -11.81
C ILE A 22 -1.85 0.61 -12.14
N SER A 23 -1.75 -0.63 -11.66
CA SER A 23 -0.60 -1.50 -11.92
C SER A 23 -0.46 -1.90 -13.38
N LEU A 24 -1.56 -1.98 -14.13
CA LEU A 24 -1.54 -2.31 -15.55
C LEU A 24 -1.24 -1.08 -16.43
N VAL A 25 -1.68 0.11 -15.99
CA VAL A 25 -1.52 1.35 -16.76
C VAL A 25 -0.16 2.02 -16.47
N ILE A 26 0.28 2.01 -15.21
CA ILE A 26 1.51 2.68 -14.77
C ILE A 26 2.49 1.63 -14.25
N ASN A 27 3.30 1.11 -15.15
CA ASN A 27 4.34 0.15 -14.86
C ASN A 27 5.65 0.61 -15.51
N ILE A 28 6.57 1.13 -14.69
CA ILE A 28 7.87 1.64 -15.17
C ILE A 28 8.94 0.61 -14.80
N PRO A 29 9.46 -0.17 -15.77
CA PRO A 29 10.50 -1.16 -15.49
C PRO A 29 11.75 -0.53 -14.89
N THR A 30 12.41 -1.23 -13.98
CA THR A 30 13.72 -0.87 -13.47
C THR A 30 14.83 -1.60 -14.26
N PHE A 31 16.08 -1.35 -13.89
CA PHE A 31 17.24 -2.06 -14.45
C PHE A 31 17.39 -3.50 -13.88
N VAL A 32 16.61 -3.88 -12.86
CA VAL A 32 16.59 -5.23 -12.29
C VAL A 32 15.43 -6.02 -12.90
N PRO A 33 15.67 -7.21 -13.45
CA PRO A 33 14.62 -8.03 -14.04
C PRO A 33 13.45 -8.28 -13.07
N ASN A 34 12.24 -8.27 -13.60
CA ASN A 34 10.99 -8.48 -12.86
C ASN A 34 10.72 -7.46 -11.73
N THR A 35 11.34 -6.30 -11.78
CA THR A 35 11.07 -5.19 -10.86
C THR A 35 10.66 -3.91 -11.60
N SER A 36 9.76 -3.16 -11.01
CA SER A 36 9.26 -1.91 -11.58
C SER A 36 8.87 -0.90 -10.50
N ILE A 37 8.84 0.38 -10.88
CA ILE A 37 8.26 1.44 -10.06
C ILE A 37 6.75 1.33 -10.16
N GLN A 38 6.07 1.26 -9.02
CA GLN A 38 4.68 0.85 -8.97
C GLN A 38 3.85 1.85 -8.14
N LEU A 39 3.00 2.62 -8.83
CA LEU A 39 2.19 3.68 -8.21
C LEU A 39 1.02 3.13 -7.38
N GLN A 40 0.53 1.93 -7.66
CA GLN A 40 -0.59 1.32 -6.93
C GLN A 40 -0.35 1.19 -5.42
N TYR A 41 0.90 1.11 -4.96
CA TYR A 41 1.21 1.06 -3.53
C TYR A 41 0.92 2.38 -2.81
N ALA A 42 0.99 3.52 -3.49
CA ALA A 42 0.58 4.81 -2.93
C ALA A 42 -0.94 4.84 -2.69
N VAL A 43 -1.73 4.28 -3.62
CA VAL A 43 -3.19 4.17 -3.46
C VAL A 43 -3.55 3.13 -2.39
N GLN A 44 -2.84 2.00 -2.34
CA GLN A 44 -3.01 1.03 -1.26
C GLN A 44 -2.71 1.66 0.11
N ALA A 45 -1.64 2.46 0.22
CA ALA A 45 -1.29 3.17 1.45
C ALA A 45 -2.38 4.16 1.87
N LEU A 46 -2.93 4.95 0.93
CA LEU A 46 -4.09 5.82 1.19
C LEU A 46 -5.25 5.01 1.78
N LEU A 47 -5.67 3.94 1.12
CA LEU A 47 -6.81 3.12 1.56
C LEU A 47 -6.53 2.44 2.91
N SER A 48 -5.28 2.02 3.16
CA SER A 48 -4.85 1.48 4.44
C SER A 48 -5.02 2.49 5.58
N ILE A 49 -4.63 3.75 5.35
CA ILE A 49 -4.80 4.82 6.34
C ILE A 49 -6.28 5.17 6.53
N LEU A 50 -7.06 5.22 5.49
CA LEU A 50 -8.48 5.59 5.59
C LEU A 50 -9.34 4.50 6.25
N PHE A 51 -9.14 3.25 5.86
CA PHE A 51 -10.01 2.15 6.27
C PHE A 51 -9.38 1.20 7.28
N GLY A 52 -8.06 1.24 7.45
CA GLY A 52 -7.33 0.47 8.45
C GLY A 52 -6.62 -0.78 7.91
N PRO A 53 -5.92 -1.52 8.78
CA PRO A 53 -4.99 -2.58 8.40
C PRO A 53 -5.64 -3.75 7.65
N VAL A 54 -6.87 -4.12 8.01
CA VAL A 54 -7.58 -5.22 7.35
C VAL A 54 -7.88 -4.90 5.89
N VAL A 55 -8.41 -3.69 5.62
CA VAL A 55 -8.65 -3.23 4.24
C VAL A 55 -7.32 -3.12 3.49
N GLY A 56 -6.31 -2.53 4.12
CA GLY A 56 -4.98 -2.42 3.53
C GLY A 56 -4.40 -3.76 3.11
N PHE A 57 -4.51 -4.78 3.97
CA PHE A 57 -4.07 -6.14 3.65
C PHE A 57 -4.80 -6.69 2.43
N PHE A 58 -6.12 -6.72 2.46
CA PHE A 58 -6.89 -7.35 1.38
C PHE A 58 -6.85 -6.59 0.07
N VAL A 59 -6.72 -5.26 0.08
CA VAL A 59 -6.49 -4.47 -1.15
C VAL A 59 -5.20 -4.90 -1.84
N GLY A 60 -4.10 -5.00 -1.10
CA GLY A 60 -2.82 -5.44 -1.67
C GLY A 60 -2.83 -6.91 -2.07
N PHE A 61 -3.32 -7.78 -1.20
CA PHE A 61 -3.35 -9.22 -1.45
C PHE A 61 -4.22 -9.57 -2.67
N ILE A 62 -5.47 -9.12 -2.70
CA ILE A 62 -6.40 -9.40 -3.80
C ILE A 62 -5.96 -8.66 -5.07
N GLY A 63 -5.61 -7.38 -4.96
CA GLY A 63 -5.19 -6.57 -6.11
C GLY A 63 -3.95 -7.15 -6.78
N HIS A 64 -2.93 -7.55 -6.01
CA HIS A 64 -1.73 -8.16 -6.58
C HIS A 64 -2.01 -9.55 -7.16
N ALA A 65 -2.80 -10.37 -6.48
CA ALA A 65 -3.18 -11.69 -7.00
C ALA A 65 -3.91 -11.58 -8.36
N LEU A 66 -4.85 -10.66 -8.49
CA LEU A 66 -5.57 -10.41 -9.73
C LEU A 66 -4.64 -9.87 -10.82
N LYS A 67 -3.79 -8.89 -10.50
CA LYS A 67 -2.79 -8.35 -11.44
C LYS A 67 -1.88 -9.45 -11.97
N ASP A 68 -1.31 -10.27 -11.11
CA ASP A 68 -0.43 -11.36 -11.50
C ASP A 68 -1.16 -12.42 -12.33
N SER A 69 -2.39 -12.77 -11.97
CA SER A 69 -3.21 -13.72 -12.72
C SER A 69 -3.50 -13.24 -14.15
N ILE A 70 -3.58 -11.93 -14.37
CA ILE A 70 -3.77 -11.33 -15.71
C ILE A 70 -2.46 -11.35 -16.51
N GLN A 71 -1.30 -11.13 -15.86
CA GLN A 71 -0.03 -10.91 -16.55
C GLN A 71 0.77 -12.20 -16.80
N TYR A 72 0.95 -13.03 -15.79
CA TYR A 72 1.87 -14.19 -15.85
C TYR A 72 1.57 -15.31 -14.86
N GLY A 73 0.50 -15.20 -14.11
CA GLY A 73 0.14 -16.14 -13.04
C GLY A 73 0.60 -15.69 -11.65
N PRO A 74 -0.11 -16.16 -10.60
CA PRO A 74 0.08 -15.65 -9.23
C PRO A 74 1.43 -16.08 -8.64
N TRP A 75 2.18 -15.11 -8.14
CA TRP A 75 3.43 -15.29 -7.40
C TRP A 75 3.21 -15.02 -5.91
N TRP A 76 2.88 -16.05 -5.17
CA TRP A 76 2.28 -15.95 -3.83
C TRP A 76 3.14 -15.24 -2.79
N SER A 77 4.47 -15.33 -2.87
CA SER A 77 5.40 -14.63 -1.98
C SER A 77 5.24 -13.11 -2.05
N TRP A 78 5.19 -12.54 -3.25
CA TRP A 78 5.03 -11.10 -3.48
C TRP A 78 3.58 -10.65 -3.26
N ILE A 79 2.61 -11.50 -3.55
CA ILE A 79 1.19 -11.25 -3.26
C ILE A 79 0.98 -11.11 -1.76
N LEU A 80 1.54 -12.03 -0.95
CA LEU A 80 1.45 -11.95 0.50
C LEU A 80 2.19 -10.72 1.04
N ALA A 81 3.38 -10.43 0.51
CA ALA A 81 4.14 -9.23 0.88
C ALA A 81 3.35 -7.94 0.62
N SER A 82 2.60 -7.85 -0.49
CA SER A 82 1.70 -6.72 -0.77
C SER A 82 0.58 -6.59 0.26
N GLY A 83 0.02 -7.71 0.71
CA GLY A 83 -0.94 -7.71 1.82
C GLY A 83 -0.33 -7.17 3.11
N VAL A 84 0.86 -7.68 3.47
CA VAL A 84 1.57 -7.25 4.69
C VAL A 84 1.95 -5.77 4.63
N PHE A 85 2.37 -5.25 3.48
CA PHE A 85 2.62 -3.83 3.30
C PHE A 85 1.39 -3.00 3.71
N GLY A 86 0.22 -3.31 3.17
CA GLY A 86 -1.02 -2.60 3.49
C GLY A 86 -1.44 -2.74 4.95
N LEU A 87 -1.22 -3.93 5.56
CA LEU A 87 -1.49 -4.17 6.96
C LEU A 87 -0.62 -3.25 7.85
N VAL A 88 0.69 -3.23 7.64
CA VAL A 88 1.63 -2.44 8.45
C VAL A 88 1.36 -0.94 8.30
N VAL A 89 1.16 -0.45 7.07
CA VAL A 89 0.77 0.95 6.84
C VAL A 89 -0.55 1.28 7.54
N GLY A 90 -1.53 0.39 7.47
CA GLY A 90 -2.85 0.58 8.07
C GLY A 90 -2.84 0.72 9.60
N VAL A 91 -1.83 0.16 10.28
CA VAL A 91 -1.65 0.34 11.74
C VAL A 91 -1.43 1.83 12.09
N ALA A 92 -0.82 2.61 11.21
CA ALA A 92 -0.61 4.04 11.44
C ALA A 92 -1.92 4.84 11.54
N LYS A 93 -3.05 4.33 11.01
CA LYS A 93 -4.35 5.01 11.05
C LYS A 93 -4.71 5.57 12.42
N SER A 94 -4.51 4.80 13.48
CA SER A 94 -4.86 5.19 14.85
C SER A 94 -3.97 6.30 15.43
N ARG A 95 -2.90 6.67 14.74
CA ARG A 95 -1.92 7.69 15.15
C ARG A 95 -2.02 8.96 14.33
N LEU A 96 -2.89 8.98 13.32
CA LEU A 96 -3.05 10.07 12.35
C LEU A 96 -4.40 10.76 12.54
N ARG A 97 -4.42 12.08 12.37
CA ARG A 97 -5.61 12.92 12.51
C ARG A 97 -6.34 13.15 11.17
N ILE A 98 -6.15 12.25 10.22
CA ILE A 98 -6.66 12.38 8.85
C ILE A 98 -8.19 12.49 8.80
N GLN A 99 -8.90 11.84 9.73
CA GLN A 99 -10.35 11.91 9.83
C GLN A 99 -10.86 13.28 10.34
N GLU A 100 -9.97 14.06 10.96
CA GLU A 100 -10.22 15.42 11.43
C GLU A 100 -9.87 16.47 10.36
N GLY A 101 -9.48 16.03 9.16
CA GLY A 101 -9.02 16.91 8.09
C GLY A 101 -7.61 17.45 8.30
N ILE A 102 -6.81 16.79 9.16
CA ILE A 102 -5.45 17.22 9.50
C ILE A 102 -4.46 16.17 9.01
N PHE A 103 -3.54 16.58 8.15
CA PHE A 103 -2.42 15.76 7.73
C PHE A 103 -1.21 16.67 7.44
N GLU A 104 -0.44 16.95 8.49
CA GLU A 104 0.62 17.95 8.49
C GLU A 104 1.86 17.38 9.20
N GLY A 105 2.98 18.05 9.12
CA GLY A 105 4.25 17.81 9.80
C GLY A 105 4.39 16.46 10.53
N LYS A 106 3.84 16.36 11.74
CA LYS A 106 3.89 15.14 12.55
C LYS A 106 3.17 13.96 11.89
N ASP A 107 2.01 14.19 11.27
CA ASP A 107 1.25 13.12 10.62
C ASP A 107 2.00 12.59 9.39
N ILE A 108 2.60 13.50 8.61
CA ILE A 108 3.46 13.14 7.46
C ILE A 108 4.67 12.31 7.92
N LEU A 109 5.30 12.72 9.02
CA LEU A 109 6.44 11.97 9.58
C LEU A 109 6.01 10.56 10.02
N VAL A 110 4.93 10.46 10.80
CA VAL A 110 4.40 9.17 11.28
C VAL A 110 4.05 8.26 10.11
N PHE A 111 3.31 8.77 9.12
CA PHE A 111 2.98 8.01 7.91
C PHE A 111 4.24 7.49 7.21
N ASN A 112 5.24 8.35 7.00
CA ASN A 112 6.46 7.97 6.29
C ASN A 112 7.32 6.96 7.09
N VAL A 113 7.36 7.05 8.41
CA VAL A 113 8.01 6.02 9.23
C VAL A 113 7.32 4.67 9.04
N PHE A 114 6.00 4.62 9.13
CA PHE A 114 5.27 3.36 8.97
C PHE A 114 5.38 2.78 7.57
N GLN A 115 5.32 3.60 6.51
CA GLN A 115 5.45 3.10 5.15
C GLN A 115 6.89 2.60 4.85
N ILE A 116 7.93 3.24 5.40
CA ILE A 116 9.31 2.74 5.26
C ILE A 116 9.46 1.39 5.96
N VAL A 117 8.97 1.27 7.21
CA VAL A 117 8.97 -0.02 7.92
C VAL A 117 8.21 -1.08 7.14
N ALA A 118 7.03 -0.74 6.59
CA ALA A 118 6.24 -1.64 5.76
C ALA A 118 7.00 -2.12 4.52
N ASN A 119 7.71 -1.22 3.84
CA ASN A 119 8.53 -1.56 2.67
C ASN A 119 9.70 -2.48 3.05
N ILE A 120 10.42 -2.19 4.15
CA ILE A 120 11.51 -3.04 4.63
C ILE A 120 11.01 -4.44 4.97
N VAL A 121 9.92 -4.54 5.71
CA VAL A 121 9.34 -5.84 6.11
C VAL A 121 8.85 -6.62 4.90
N SER A 122 8.09 -5.99 4.00
CA SER A 122 7.46 -6.67 2.88
C SER A 122 8.47 -7.06 1.79
N TRP A 123 9.26 -6.11 1.33
CA TRP A 123 10.16 -6.31 0.18
C TRP A 123 11.57 -6.71 0.58
N GLY A 124 12.03 -6.24 1.74
CA GLY A 124 13.37 -6.60 2.26
C GLY A 124 13.41 -7.96 2.94
N ILE A 125 12.29 -8.45 3.46
CA ILE A 125 12.27 -9.69 4.27
C ILE A 125 11.26 -10.70 3.70
N ILE A 126 9.96 -10.39 3.71
CA ILE A 126 8.91 -11.38 3.46
C ILE A 126 8.97 -11.93 2.03
N ALA A 127 8.98 -11.07 1.02
CA ALA A 127 9.00 -11.50 -0.37
C ALA A 127 10.25 -12.35 -0.68
N PRO A 128 11.50 -11.89 -0.40
CA PRO A 128 12.70 -12.69 -0.66
C PRO A 128 12.75 -14.01 0.10
N VAL A 129 12.40 -14.02 1.39
CA VAL A 129 12.43 -15.24 2.20
C VAL A 129 11.43 -16.26 1.67
N LEU A 130 10.22 -15.84 1.34
CA LEU A 130 9.22 -16.74 0.79
C LEU A 130 9.55 -17.20 -0.63
N ASP A 131 10.21 -16.39 -1.46
CA ASP A 131 10.72 -16.82 -2.76
C ASP A 131 11.74 -17.96 -2.63
N ILE A 132 12.62 -17.87 -1.65
CA ILE A 132 13.58 -18.93 -1.37
C ILE A 132 12.86 -20.20 -0.89
N VAL A 133 11.94 -20.06 0.06
CA VAL A 133 11.28 -21.21 0.70
C VAL A 133 10.28 -21.90 -0.22
N ILE A 134 9.50 -21.15 -1.00
CA ILE A 134 8.41 -21.68 -1.82
C ILE A 134 8.91 -22.09 -3.21
N TYR A 135 9.76 -21.27 -3.82
CA TYR A 135 10.14 -21.41 -5.21
C TYR A 135 11.61 -21.81 -5.42
N SER A 136 12.38 -21.95 -4.32
CA SER A 136 13.82 -22.27 -4.36
C SER A 136 14.63 -21.26 -5.20
N GLU A 137 14.20 -20.01 -5.23
CA GLU A 137 14.87 -18.95 -5.96
C GLU A 137 16.24 -18.61 -5.33
N PRO A 138 17.26 -18.25 -6.14
CA PRO A 138 18.58 -17.88 -5.62
C PRO A 138 18.51 -16.64 -4.71
N ALA A 139 19.08 -16.73 -3.51
CA ALA A 139 19.02 -15.68 -2.51
C ALA A 139 19.56 -14.32 -3.02
N ASN A 140 20.70 -14.32 -3.72
CA ASN A 140 21.27 -13.10 -4.28
C ASN A 140 20.33 -12.40 -5.28
N LYS A 141 19.58 -13.15 -6.08
CA LYS A 141 18.59 -12.63 -7.02
C LYS A 141 17.43 -11.93 -6.26
N VAL A 142 16.79 -12.67 -5.35
CA VAL A 142 15.54 -12.19 -4.71
C VAL A 142 15.79 -11.06 -3.73
N PHE A 143 16.93 -11.04 -3.02
CA PHE A 143 17.27 -9.90 -2.16
C PHE A 143 17.61 -8.63 -2.94
N VAL A 144 18.24 -8.75 -4.12
CA VAL A 144 18.45 -7.57 -5.00
C VAL A 144 17.12 -7.05 -5.54
N GLN A 145 16.21 -7.93 -5.98
CA GLN A 145 14.87 -7.56 -6.39
C GLN A 145 14.10 -6.87 -5.25
N GLY A 146 14.12 -7.46 -4.06
CA GLY A 146 13.47 -6.91 -2.88
C GLY A 146 14.02 -5.54 -2.47
N LEU A 147 15.34 -5.36 -2.50
CA LEU A 147 15.97 -4.08 -2.21
C LEU A 147 15.54 -2.98 -3.19
N VAL A 148 15.60 -3.28 -4.49
CA VAL A 148 15.22 -2.29 -5.52
C VAL A 148 13.73 -1.99 -5.46
N ALA A 149 12.87 -2.99 -5.30
CA ALA A 149 11.43 -2.80 -5.12
C ALA A 149 11.12 -1.99 -3.84
N GLY A 150 11.78 -2.32 -2.73
CA GLY A 150 11.61 -1.63 -1.45
C GLY A 150 11.99 -0.14 -1.52
N ILE A 151 13.11 0.19 -2.15
CA ILE A 151 13.53 1.57 -2.34
C ILE A 151 12.56 2.31 -3.27
N ALA A 152 12.26 1.74 -4.44
CA ALA A 152 11.36 2.36 -5.41
C ALA A 152 9.97 2.62 -4.81
N ASN A 153 9.39 1.64 -4.13
CA ASN A 153 8.10 1.77 -3.49
C ASN A 153 8.13 2.75 -2.30
N SER A 154 9.20 2.77 -1.50
CA SER A 154 9.37 3.75 -0.42
C SER A 154 9.34 5.18 -0.95
N VAL A 155 10.05 5.47 -2.03
CA VAL A 155 10.05 6.80 -2.67
C VAL A 155 8.68 7.12 -3.26
N THR A 156 8.10 6.19 -4.00
CA THR A 156 6.78 6.38 -4.62
C THR A 156 5.70 6.65 -3.57
N VAL A 157 5.66 5.87 -2.50
CA VAL A 157 4.67 6.03 -1.42
C VAL A 157 4.95 7.28 -0.60
N ALA A 158 6.22 7.65 -0.36
CA ALA A 158 6.56 8.89 0.33
C ALA A 158 6.06 10.11 -0.44
N ILE A 159 6.21 10.14 -1.75
CA ILE A 159 5.78 11.28 -2.57
C ILE A 159 4.28 11.19 -2.87
N ALA A 160 3.86 10.20 -3.64
CA ALA A 160 2.49 10.11 -4.12
C ALA A 160 1.50 9.80 -2.98
N GLY A 161 1.84 8.91 -2.04
CA GLY A 161 1.02 8.60 -0.88
C GLY A 161 0.81 9.82 0.01
N THR A 162 1.87 10.59 0.30
CA THR A 162 1.76 11.84 1.07
C THR A 162 0.86 12.86 0.35
N ILE A 163 1.04 13.05 -0.96
CA ILE A 163 0.20 13.96 -1.74
C ILE A 163 -1.28 13.53 -1.68
N LEU A 164 -1.57 12.26 -1.88
CA LEU A 164 -2.93 11.72 -1.82
C LEU A 164 -3.58 11.94 -0.45
N LEU A 165 -2.83 11.73 0.64
CA LEU A 165 -3.32 11.95 2.01
C LEU A 165 -3.53 13.43 2.31
N VAL A 166 -2.64 14.33 1.86
CA VAL A 166 -2.82 15.79 1.99
C VAL A 166 -4.07 16.25 1.23
N VAL A 167 -4.24 15.80 -0.01
CA VAL A 167 -5.43 16.13 -0.82
C VAL A 167 -6.69 15.61 -0.13
N TYR A 168 -6.69 14.36 0.32
CA TYR A 168 -7.83 13.79 1.05
C TYR A 168 -8.16 14.60 2.31
N ALA A 169 -7.17 14.94 3.13
CA ALA A 169 -7.40 15.74 4.35
C ALA A 169 -8.07 17.07 4.05
N ARG A 170 -7.69 17.73 2.94
CA ARG A 170 -8.30 19.01 2.53
C ARG A 170 -9.75 18.88 2.06
N THR A 171 -10.21 17.70 1.67
CA THR A 171 -11.61 17.45 1.30
C THR A 171 -12.51 17.24 2.50
N GLN A 172 -11.94 17.00 3.69
CA GLN A 172 -12.72 16.80 4.90
C GLN A 172 -13.27 18.14 5.43
N VAL A 173 -14.57 18.16 5.69
CA VAL A 173 -15.23 19.31 6.31
C VAL A 173 -14.81 19.36 7.79
N LYS A 174 -14.24 20.48 8.22
CA LYS A 174 -13.88 20.67 9.63
C LYS A 174 -15.15 20.61 10.48
N SER A 175 -15.09 19.87 11.59
CA SER A 175 -16.19 19.83 12.57
C SER A 175 -16.52 21.27 13.02
N GLY A 176 -17.78 21.66 12.90
CA GLY A 176 -18.24 23.01 13.24
C GLY A 176 -18.27 24.04 12.09
N SER A 177 -17.75 23.73 10.91
CA SER A 177 -17.77 24.65 9.76
C SER A 177 -19.17 24.87 9.15
N LEU A 178 -20.15 24.08 9.56
CA LEU A 178 -21.55 24.16 9.13
C LEU A 178 -22.47 24.76 10.21
N SER A 179 -21.95 25.20 11.38
CA SER A 179 -22.75 25.96 12.33
C SER A 179 -23.03 27.33 11.71
N LYS A 180 -24.26 27.56 11.30
CA LYS A 180 -24.75 28.91 10.99
C LYS A 180 -24.81 29.71 12.31
N ASP A 181 -24.15 30.86 12.33
CA ASP A 181 -24.36 31.88 13.33
C ASP A 181 -25.82 32.34 13.32
#